data_a3f0864afaf06c929a7dd694fc37c254
#
_entry.id   a3f0864afaf06c929a7dd694fc37c254
#
_cell.length_a   1.000
_cell.length_b   1.000
_cell.length_c   1.000
_cell.angle_alpha   90.00
_cell.angle_beta   90.00
_cell.angle_gamma   90.00
#
_symmetry.space_group_name_H-M   'P 1'
#
loop_
_entity.id
_entity.type
_entity.pdbx_description
1 polymer ?
#
loop_
_entity_poly.entity_id
_entity_poly.type
_entity_poly.pdbx_seq_one_letter_code
_entity_poly.pdbx_strand_id
1 'polypeptide(L)'
;IATRKIPLVTHQEKFLTAHGPMKEWFDHARAMEKDPRVLQAAPFPMQPWLDVDEGGWTAVVVTNGDRPLAESLADELADHAWRLRDAFLEREALSVDDAVRRADAEPPGLVVLSDTGD
;
A
#
# COMPACT_ATOMS: atom_id res chain seq x y z
N ILE A 1 8.53 8.66 -18.80
CA ILE A 1 7.65 8.41 -17.64
C ILE A 1 6.48 7.58 -18.12
N ALA A 2 6.15 6.53 -17.37
CA ALA A 2 4.94 5.75 -17.53
C ALA A 2 4.13 5.74 -16.23
N THR A 3 2.81 5.65 -16.37
CA THR A 3 1.86 5.67 -15.27
C THR A 3 0.81 4.59 -15.49
N ARG A 4 0.46 3.83 -14.45
CA ARG A 4 -0.64 2.87 -14.50
C ARG A 4 -1.57 3.08 -13.31
N LYS A 5 -2.85 3.19 -13.61
CA LYS A 5 -3.91 3.17 -12.59
C LYS A 5 -4.22 1.74 -12.16
N ILE A 6 -4.52 1.61 -10.88
CA ILE A 6 -4.90 0.34 -10.26
C ILE A 6 -6.28 0.59 -9.64
N PRO A 7 -7.33 -0.15 -10.02
CA PRO A 7 -8.68 0.04 -9.49
C PRO A 7 -8.78 -0.53 -8.06
N LEU A 8 -7.98 0.04 -7.15
CA LEU A 8 -7.83 -0.40 -5.78
C LEU A 8 -7.96 0.80 -4.84
N VAL A 9 -8.83 0.67 -3.86
CA VAL A 9 -8.95 1.56 -2.70
C VAL A 9 -9.04 0.66 -1.47
N THR A 10 -8.23 0.92 -0.46
CA THR A 10 -8.13 0.05 0.73
C THR A 10 -8.09 0.87 2.00
N HIS A 11 -8.17 0.18 3.13
CA HIS A 11 -8.03 0.78 4.45
C HIS A 11 -6.65 1.41 4.64
N GLN A 12 -6.60 2.58 5.23
CA GLN A 12 -5.37 3.33 5.47
C GLN A 12 -4.44 2.64 6.49
N GLU A 13 -4.98 1.79 7.36
CA GLU A 13 -4.22 1.00 8.34
C GLU A 13 -3.19 0.07 7.67
N LYS A 14 -3.44 -0.31 6.40
CA LYS A 14 -2.52 -1.14 5.61
C LYS A 14 -1.43 -0.34 4.87
N PHE A 15 -1.34 0.98 5.08
CA PHE A 15 -0.35 1.85 4.41
C PHE A 15 1.02 1.89 5.13
N LEU A 16 1.21 1.08 6.16
CA LEU A 16 2.49 0.96 6.84
C LEU A 16 3.55 0.33 5.94
N THR A 17 4.64 1.06 5.71
CA THR A 17 5.76 0.60 4.88
C THR A 17 6.84 -0.17 5.67
N ALA A 18 6.64 -0.34 6.98
CA ALA A 18 7.56 -1.10 7.83
C ALA A 18 7.35 -2.62 7.75
N HIS A 19 6.13 -3.06 7.45
CA HIS A 19 5.73 -4.46 7.32
C HIS A 19 4.46 -4.59 6.47
N GLY A 20 4.05 -5.83 6.17
CA GLY A 20 2.82 -6.13 5.45
C GLY A 20 2.86 -5.84 3.95
N PRO A 21 1.70 -5.86 3.27
CA PRO A 21 1.62 -5.79 1.82
C PRO A 21 2.13 -4.47 1.23
N MET A 22 1.99 -3.35 1.95
CA MET A 22 2.53 -2.06 1.51
C MET A 22 4.06 -2.08 1.47
N LYS A 23 4.71 -2.67 2.50
CA LYS A 23 6.15 -2.85 2.48
C LYS A 23 6.59 -3.65 1.27
N GLU A 24 5.90 -4.75 0.97
CA GLU A 24 6.23 -5.62 -0.17
C GLU A 24 6.14 -4.86 -1.49
N TRP A 25 5.09 -4.08 -1.69
CA TRP A 25 4.92 -3.26 -2.89
C TRP A 25 6.02 -2.19 -3.03
N PHE A 26 6.36 -1.49 -1.94
CA PHE A 26 7.44 -0.50 -1.94
C PHE A 26 8.83 -1.14 -2.12
N ASP A 27 9.07 -2.31 -1.53
CA ASP A 27 10.33 -3.03 -1.72
C ASP A 27 10.50 -3.50 -3.18
N HIS A 28 9.40 -3.90 -3.82
CA HIS A 28 9.39 -4.24 -5.25
C HIS A 28 9.79 -3.02 -6.10
N ALA A 29 9.22 -1.85 -5.84
CA ALA A 29 9.60 -0.61 -6.51
C ALA A 29 11.10 -0.27 -6.29
N ARG A 30 11.61 -0.38 -5.06
CA ARG A 30 13.04 -0.17 -4.76
C ARG A 30 13.94 -1.19 -5.45
N ALA A 31 13.45 -2.41 -5.69
CA ALA A 31 14.20 -3.40 -6.44
C ALA A 31 14.33 -3.01 -7.92
N MET A 32 13.31 -2.42 -8.52
CA MET A 32 13.37 -1.89 -9.89
C MET A 32 14.39 -0.76 -10.04
N GLU A 33 14.55 0.09 -9.04
CA GLU A 33 15.50 1.20 -9.02
C GLU A 33 16.98 0.75 -9.00
N LYS A 34 17.25 -0.55 -8.81
CA LYS A 34 18.62 -1.10 -8.96
C LYS A 34 19.09 -1.20 -10.40
N ASP A 35 18.17 -1.17 -11.36
CA ASP A 35 18.53 -1.03 -12.79
C ASP A 35 18.94 0.43 -13.05
N PRO A 36 20.17 0.69 -13.53
CA PRO A 36 20.67 2.07 -13.74
C PRO A 36 19.87 2.87 -14.79
N ARG A 37 19.03 2.22 -15.57
CA ARG A 37 18.11 2.88 -16.51
C ARG A 37 16.86 3.41 -15.82
N VAL A 38 16.53 2.94 -14.63
CA VAL A 38 15.38 3.37 -13.82
C VAL A 38 15.81 4.49 -12.89
N LEU A 39 15.22 5.66 -13.08
CA LEU A 39 15.49 6.83 -12.24
C LEU A 39 14.62 6.85 -11.00
N GLN A 40 13.38 6.32 -11.12
CA GLN A 40 12.45 6.20 -10.00
C GLN A 40 11.35 5.20 -10.32
N ALA A 41 10.92 4.44 -9.32
CA ALA A 41 9.71 3.65 -9.31
C ALA A 41 8.89 3.99 -8.05
N ALA A 42 7.69 4.54 -8.24
CA ALA A 42 6.93 5.13 -7.14
C ALA A 42 5.51 4.55 -7.06
N PRO A 43 5.21 3.82 -5.97
CA PRO A 43 3.86 3.45 -5.57
C PRO A 43 3.10 4.65 -4.99
N PHE A 44 1.86 4.88 -5.45
CA PHE A 44 0.97 5.91 -4.92
C PHE A 44 -0.37 5.28 -4.50
N PRO A 45 -0.53 4.90 -3.22
CA PRO A 45 -1.82 4.53 -2.70
C PRO A 45 -2.73 5.76 -2.62
N MET A 46 -4.01 5.57 -2.92
CA MET A 46 -5.00 6.63 -2.83
C MET A 46 -5.54 6.74 -1.40
N GLN A 47 -5.77 7.97 -0.97
CA GLN A 47 -6.51 8.29 0.25
C GLN A 47 -7.95 7.74 0.14
N PRO A 48 -8.42 6.83 1.04
CA PRO A 48 -9.69 6.11 0.87
C PRO A 48 -10.97 6.96 1.01
N TRP A 49 -10.86 8.14 1.59
CA TRP A 49 -11.99 9.04 1.84
C TRP A 49 -12.32 9.98 0.68
N LEU A 50 -11.57 9.87 -0.43
CA LEU A 50 -11.82 10.67 -1.62
C LEU A 50 -12.87 10.00 -2.50
N ASP A 51 -13.99 10.70 -2.70
CA ASP A 51 -15.06 10.30 -3.63
C ASP A 51 -14.86 11.01 -4.97
N VAL A 52 -14.01 10.44 -5.83
CA VAL A 52 -13.68 10.96 -7.16
C VAL A 52 -13.70 9.84 -8.19
N ASP A 53 -14.23 10.13 -9.38
CA ASP A 53 -14.40 9.14 -10.47
C ASP A 53 -13.05 8.53 -10.91
N GLU A 54 -11.98 9.33 -10.92
CA GLU A 54 -10.64 8.86 -11.26
C GLU A 54 -9.91 8.20 -10.08
N GLY A 55 -10.61 7.85 -9.02
CA GLY A 55 -10.06 7.20 -7.83
C GLY A 55 -9.28 5.92 -8.14
N GLY A 56 -8.40 5.55 -7.23
CA GLY A 56 -7.57 4.35 -7.33
C GLY A 56 -6.07 4.63 -7.15
N TRP A 57 -5.35 3.57 -6.89
CA TRP A 57 -3.90 3.64 -6.73
C TRP A 57 -3.20 3.88 -8.06
N THR A 58 -1.95 4.30 -8.00
CA THR A 58 -1.17 4.58 -9.19
C THR A 58 0.26 4.06 -9.03
N ALA A 59 0.78 3.39 -10.06
CA ALA A 59 2.19 3.07 -10.21
C ALA A 59 2.81 4.04 -11.21
N VAL A 60 3.95 4.62 -10.86
CA VAL A 60 4.71 5.54 -11.73
C VAL A 60 6.13 5.04 -11.87
N VAL A 61 6.63 4.96 -13.11
CA VAL A 61 8.03 4.61 -13.38
C VAL A 61 8.66 5.64 -14.30
N VAL A 62 9.84 6.10 -13.91
CA VAL A 62 10.66 7.06 -14.67
C VAL A 62 11.95 6.39 -15.08
N THR A 63 12.27 6.40 -16.37
CA THR A 63 13.51 5.87 -16.93
C THR A 63 14.31 6.97 -17.61
N ASN A 64 15.60 6.74 -17.81
CA ASN A 64 16.47 7.61 -18.55
C ASN A 64 16.33 7.37 -20.08
N GLY A 65 15.22 7.88 -20.64
CA GLY A 65 14.96 7.83 -22.09
C GLY A 65 14.40 6.50 -22.62
N ASP A 66 14.30 5.45 -21.79
CA ASP A 66 13.78 4.13 -22.19
C ASP A 66 12.27 4.02 -21.89
N ARG A 67 11.44 4.52 -22.79
CA ARG A 67 9.99 4.51 -22.63
C ARG A 67 9.41 3.09 -22.59
N PRO A 68 9.78 2.14 -23.47
CA PRO A 68 9.27 0.77 -23.37
C PRO A 68 9.56 0.10 -22.03
N LEU A 69 10.75 0.30 -21.48
CA LEU A 69 11.09 -0.19 -20.13
C LEU A 69 10.20 0.46 -19.06
N ALA A 70 9.99 1.78 -19.13
CA ALA A 70 9.12 2.47 -18.17
C ALA A 70 7.69 1.91 -18.19
N GLU A 71 7.14 1.67 -19.39
CA GLU A 71 5.80 1.11 -19.57
C GLU A 71 5.70 -0.32 -19.00
N SER A 72 6.66 -1.17 -19.31
CA SER A 72 6.72 -2.57 -18.83
C SER A 72 6.82 -2.62 -17.29
N LEU A 73 7.68 -1.81 -16.70
CA LEU A 73 7.87 -1.78 -15.25
C LEU A 73 6.68 -1.15 -14.52
N ALA A 74 6.00 -0.16 -15.13
CA ALA A 74 4.78 0.39 -14.56
C ALA A 74 3.64 -0.63 -14.56
N ASP A 75 3.51 -1.45 -15.61
CA ASP A 75 2.58 -2.57 -15.67
C ASP A 75 2.90 -3.61 -14.59
N GLU A 76 4.16 -4.00 -14.48
CA GLU A 76 4.63 -4.97 -13.46
C GLU A 76 4.34 -4.47 -12.02
N LEU A 77 4.63 -3.20 -11.74
CA LEU A 77 4.40 -2.60 -10.43
C LEU A 77 2.90 -2.51 -10.09
N ALA A 78 2.07 -2.19 -11.08
CA ALA A 78 0.61 -2.16 -10.93
C ALA A 78 0.04 -3.56 -10.70
N ASP A 79 0.47 -4.54 -11.49
CA ASP A 79 0.07 -5.94 -11.35
C ASP A 79 0.49 -6.52 -9.99
N HIS A 80 1.65 -6.11 -9.47
CA HIS A 80 2.10 -6.53 -8.15
C HIS A 80 1.13 -6.06 -7.06
N ALA A 81 0.73 -4.79 -7.05
CA ALA A 81 -0.27 -4.28 -6.11
C ALA A 81 -1.61 -5.02 -6.26
N TRP A 82 -2.04 -5.29 -7.48
CA TRP A 82 -3.28 -6.00 -7.74
C TRP A 82 -3.25 -7.44 -7.20
N ARG A 83 -2.13 -8.13 -7.29
CA ARG A 83 -1.96 -9.46 -6.68
C ARG A 83 -2.03 -9.44 -5.16
N LEU A 84 -1.59 -8.36 -4.53
CA LEU A 84 -1.64 -8.16 -3.08
C LEU A 84 -2.99 -7.65 -2.56
N ARG A 85 -3.97 -7.36 -3.43
CA ARG A 85 -5.23 -6.68 -3.07
C ARG A 85 -5.99 -7.32 -1.91
N ASP A 86 -6.01 -8.66 -1.84
CA ASP A 86 -6.74 -9.37 -0.78
C ASP A 86 -6.08 -9.13 0.59
N ALA A 87 -4.74 -9.13 0.66
CA ALA A 87 -3.99 -8.82 1.87
C ALA A 87 -4.17 -7.35 2.31
N PHE A 88 -4.39 -6.42 1.37
CA PHE A 88 -4.72 -5.05 1.70
C PHE A 88 -6.14 -4.88 2.24
N LEU A 89 -7.07 -5.77 1.90
CA LEU A 89 -8.47 -5.71 2.32
C LEU A 89 -8.72 -6.44 3.66
N GLU A 90 -7.77 -7.24 4.13
CA GLU A 90 -7.86 -7.87 5.44
C GLU A 90 -7.90 -6.82 6.56
N ARG A 91 -8.88 -6.95 7.45
CA ARG A 91 -9.01 -6.12 8.66
C ARG A 91 -8.68 -6.94 9.90
N GLU A 92 -7.83 -6.38 10.73
CA GLU A 92 -7.50 -6.89 12.06
C GLU A 92 -8.19 -6.01 13.13
N ALA A 93 -9.51 -5.88 13.03
CA ALA A 93 -10.28 -5.15 14.03
C ALA A 93 -10.87 -6.11 15.05
N LEU A 94 -10.67 -5.82 16.34
CA LEU A 94 -11.33 -6.51 17.44
C LEU A 94 -12.72 -5.93 17.63
N SER A 95 -13.66 -6.75 18.12
CA SER A 95 -14.89 -6.20 18.68
C SER A 95 -14.57 -5.37 19.94
N VAL A 96 -15.45 -4.44 20.30
CA VAL A 96 -15.27 -3.63 21.54
C VAL A 96 -15.08 -4.53 22.76
N ASP A 97 -15.89 -5.58 22.88
CA ASP A 97 -15.81 -6.52 24.00
C ASP A 97 -14.50 -7.32 24.02
N ASP A 98 -13.99 -7.70 22.85
CA ASP A 98 -12.69 -8.40 22.73
C ASP A 98 -11.53 -7.46 23.04
N ALA A 99 -11.59 -6.22 22.60
CA ALA A 99 -10.57 -5.22 22.88
C ALA A 99 -10.49 -4.92 24.39
N VAL A 100 -11.64 -4.75 25.05
CA VAL A 100 -11.70 -4.55 26.51
C VAL A 100 -11.18 -5.79 27.26
N ARG A 101 -11.63 -6.99 26.89
CA ARG A 101 -11.15 -8.24 27.54
C ARG A 101 -9.64 -8.40 27.38
N ARG A 102 -9.10 -8.09 26.20
CA ARG A 102 -7.66 -8.17 25.94
C ARG A 102 -6.90 -7.14 26.77
N ALA A 103 -7.40 -5.91 26.85
CA ALA A 103 -6.80 -4.86 27.67
C ALA A 103 -6.75 -5.22 29.16
N ASP A 104 -7.83 -5.83 29.69
CA ASP A 104 -7.93 -6.26 31.10
C ASP A 104 -7.03 -7.47 31.42
N ALA A 105 -6.70 -8.28 30.44
CA ALA A 105 -5.80 -9.43 30.57
C ALA A 105 -4.32 -9.09 30.48
N GLU A 106 -3.96 -7.87 30.03
CA GLU A 106 -2.56 -7.45 29.94
C GLU A 106 -1.95 -7.18 31.33
N PRO A 107 -0.64 -7.36 31.51
CA PRO A 107 0.05 -6.99 32.74
C PRO A 107 -0.18 -5.51 33.10
N PRO A 108 -0.06 -5.13 34.39
CA PRO A 108 -0.21 -3.74 34.81
C PRO A 108 0.66 -2.78 33.99
N GLY A 109 0.02 -1.85 33.28
CA GLY A 109 0.67 -0.90 32.38
C GLY A 109 -0.33 -0.04 31.63
N LEU A 110 0.18 0.78 30.72
CA LEU A 110 -0.65 1.57 29.82
C LEU A 110 -1.08 0.70 28.63
N VAL A 111 -2.39 0.54 28.46
CA VAL A 111 -2.99 -0.06 27.24
C VAL A 111 -3.69 1.05 26.46
N VAL A 112 -3.40 1.15 25.18
CA VAL A 112 -4.02 2.13 24.28
C VAL A 112 -4.94 1.38 23.33
N LEU A 113 -6.24 1.72 23.36
CA LEU A 113 -7.22 1.28 22.36
C LEU A 113 -7.36 2.40 21.34
N SER A 114 -7.11 2.09 20.08
CA SER A 114 -7.24 3.03 18.96
C SER A 114 -8.47 2.69 18.14
N ASP A 115 -9.32 3.67 17.94
CA ASP A 115 -10.39 3.58 16.95
C ASP A 115 -9.79 3.77 15.55
N THR A 116 -10.23 2.94 14.60
CA THR A 116 -9.72 2.95 13.22
C THR A 116 -10.63 3.73 12.26
N GLY A 117 -11.57 4.49 12.78
CA GLY A 117 -12.57 5.21 12.00
C GLY A 117 -12.25 6.68 11.70
N ASP A 118 -11.26 7.25 12.38
CA ASP A 118 -10.94 8.69 12.29
C ASP A 118 -9.53 8.96 11.78
#